data_bbb55bfb3f42257d366969e2f6c1b053
#
_entry.id   bbb55bfb3f42257d366969e2f6c1b053
#
_cell.length_a   1.000
_cell.length_b   1.000
_cell.length_c   1.000
_cell.angle_alpha   90.00
_cell.angle_beta   90.00
_cell.angle_gamma   90.00
#
_symmetry.space_group_name_H-M   'P 1'
#
loop_
_entity.id
_entity.type
_entity.pdbx_description
1 polymer ?
#
loop_
_entity_poly.entity_id
_entity_poly.type
_entity_poly.pdbx_seq_one_letter_code
_entity_poly.pdbx_strand_id
1 'polypeptide(L)'
;MDGTLVDTEPYWIDTEFALAERYAASWSREDALSLVGNDLLESGRYIKKRMELDLSPAEIVEELLDGVVARVEEAVPWRAGARELLTELHDRGVRCGLVTMSYERFVAPILAELPPETFTVVVTGDQVGQGKPHPEPYLTAAAALGVRAADCLAIEDSNTGAKSAEEAGCTVLVVENHVPVLPGRRRVFRTTLAGLSVEDLPGLLV
;
A
#
# COMPACT_ATOMS: atom_id res chain seq x y z
N MET A 1 1.88 -0.36 1.61
CA MET A 1 1.02 -0.80 2.73
C MET A 1 0.16 -1.96 2.25
N ASP A 2 -0.84 -1.67 1.43
CA ASP A 2 -1.66 -2.70 0.81
C ASP A 2 -0.79 -3.64 -0.01
N GLY A 3 -1.05 -4.93 0.06
CA GLY A 3 -0.23 -5.96 -0.58
C GLY A 3 1.15 -6.21 0.05
N THR A 4 1.66 -5.31 0.89
CA THR A 4 2.96 -5.44 1.57
C THR A 4 2.82 -5.76 3.05
N LEU A 5 2.13 -4.93 3.82
CA LEU A 5 1.87 -5.13 5.26
C LEU A 5 0.57 -5.86 5.51
N VAL A 6 -0.46 -5.51 4.77
CA VAL A 6 -1.83 -6.03 4.89
C VAL A 6 -2.33 -6.53 3.54
N ASP A 7 -3.17 -7.56 3.54
CA ASP A 7 -3.84 -8.07 2.35
C ASP A 7 -5.29 -7.60 2.32
N THR A 8 -5.49 -6.35 1.94
CA THR A 8 -6.78 -5.68 1.91
C THR A 8 -7.53 -5.83 0.59
N GLU A 9 -6.93 -6.44 -0.41
CA GLU A 9 -7.55 -6.68 -1.72
C GLU A 9 -8.95 -7.33 -1.62
N PRO A 10 -9.15 -8.39 -0.81
CA PRO A 10 -10.50 -8.96 -0.62
C PRO A 10 -11.51 -7.95 -0.09
N TYR A 11 -11.09 -7.01 0.78
CA TYR A 11 -11.97 -5.99 1.34
C TYR A 11 -12.43 -4.96 0.31
N TRP A 12 -11.52 -4.57 -0.60
CA TRP A 12 -11.84 -3.71 -1.72
C TRP A 12 -12.83 -4.38 -2.66
N ILE A 13 -12.55 -5.62 -3.09
CA ILE A 13 -13.42 -6.41 -3.95
C ILE A 13 -14.82 -6.56 -3.35
N ASP A 14 -14.91 -6.96 -2.08
CA ASP A 14 -16.20 -7.13 -1.40
C ASP A 14 -16.96 -5.81 -1.28
N THR A 15 -16.25 -4.69 -1.09
CA THR A 15 -16.86 -3.37 -1.01
C THR A 15 -17.38 -2.90 -2.37
N GLU A 16 -16.67 -3.19 -3.45
CA GLU A 16 -17.12 -2.91 -4.82
C GLU A 16 -18.38 -3.70 -5.18
N PHE A 17 -18.45 -4.99 -4.79
CA PHE A 17 -19.67 -5.78 -4.96
C PHE A 17 -20.82 -5.26 -4.11
N ALA A 18 -20.57 -4.83 -2.87
CA ALA A 18 -21.61 -4.23 -2.03
C ALA A 18 -22.12 -2.90 -2.59
N LEU A 19 -21.21 -2.09 -3.18
CA LEU A 19 -21.58 -0.88 -3.90
C LEU A 19 -22.49 -1.21 -5.10
N ALA A 20 -22.12 -2.19 -5.93
CA ALA A 20 -22.91 -2.62 -7.06
C ALA A 20 -24.31 -3.11 -6.66
N GLU A 21 -24.40 -3.90 -5.58
CA GLU A 21 -25.68 -4.35 -5.03
C GLU A 21 -26.55 -3.17 -4.57
N ARG A 22 -25.98 -2.20 -3.85
CA ARG A 22 -26.68 -0.99 -3.38
C ARG A 22 -27.32 -0.20 -4.51
N TYR A 23 -26.66 -0.09 -5.64
CA TYR A 23 -27.13 0.67 -6.81
C TYR A 23 -27.79 -0.21 -7.88
N ALA A 24 -28.04 -1.49 -7.60
CA ALA A 24 -28.60 -2.48 -8.54
C ALA A 24 -27.82 -2.53 -9.87
N ALA A 25 -26.49 -2.34 -9.80
CA ALA A 25 -25.60 -2.34 -10.95
C ALA A 25 -24.93 -3.72 -11.16
N SER A 26 -24.41 -3.96 -12.35
CA SER A 26 -23.64 -5.16 -12.66
C SER A 26 -22.17 -4.94 -12.38
N TRP A 27 -21.54 -5.85 -11.63
CA TRP A 27 -20.11 -5.87 -11.35
C TRP A 27 -19.57 -7.29 -11.46
N SER A 28 -18.40 -7.47 -12.00
CA SER A 28 -17.77 -8.77 -12.16
C SER A 28 -16.44 -8.84 -11.40
N ARG A 29 -15.95 -10.05 -11.13
CA ARG A 29 -14.61 -10.25 -10.56
C ARG A 29 -13.51 -9.72 -11.51
N GLU A 30 -13.71 -9.77 -12.81
CA GLU A 30 -12.78 -9.21 -13.80
C GLU A 30 -12.70 -7.69 -13.69
N ASP A 31 -13.86 -7.02 -13.54
CA ASP A 31 -13.92 -5.58 -13.28
C ASP A 31 -13.11 -5.23 -12.01
N ALA A 32 -13.36 -5.92 -10.89
CA ALA A 32 -12.67 -5.70 -9.64
C ALA A 32 -11.14 -5.90 -9.76
N LEU A 33 -10.70 -7.02 -10.35
CA LEU A 33 -9.27 -7.30 -10.54
C LEU A 33 -8.56 -6.29 -11.46
N SER A 34 -9.30 -5.62 -12.36
CA SER A 34 -8.73 -4.58 -13.23
C SER A 34 -8.37 -3.30 -12.47
N LEU A 35 -8.90 -3.13 -11.26
CA LEU A 35 -8.66 -1.94 -10.42
C LEU A 35 -7.50 -2.11 -9.43
N VAL A 36 -6.99 -3.33 -9.27
CA VAL A 36 -5.88 -3.63 -8.34
C VAL A 36 -4.68 -2.74 -8.62
N GLY A 37 -4.26 -1.98 -7.61
CA GLY A 37 -3.09 -1.10 -7.68
C GLY A 37 -3.31 0.22 -8.43
N ASN A 38 -4.53 0.53 -8.86
CA ASN A 38 -4.85 1.80 -9.49
C ASN A 38 -4.98 2.93 -8.45
N ASP A 39 -4.88 4.17 -8.93
CA ASP A 39 -5.28 5.35 -8.17
C ASP A 39 -6.79 5.30 -7.86
N LEU A 40 -7.19 5.72 -6.66
CA LEU A 40 -8.58 5.64 -6.20
C LEU A 40 -9.53 6.47 -7.06
N LEU A 41 -9.13 7.66 -7.53
CA LEU A 41 -9.97 8.47 -8.40
C LEU A 41 -10.12 7.87 -9.80
N GLU A 42 -9.06 7.25 -10.33
CA GLU A 42 -9.16 6.48 -11.59
C GLU A 42 -10.10 5.29 -11.43
N SER A 43 -10.00 4.55 -10.32
CA SER A 43 -10.93 3.47 -9.97
C SER A 43 -12.37 4.00 -9.88
N GLY A 44 -12.59 5.14 -9.22
CA GLY A 44 -13.89 5.79 -9.15
C GLY A 44 -14.45 6.19 -10.53
N ARG A 45 -13.61 6.66 -11.46
CA ARG A 45 -14.01 6.96 -12.84
C ARG A 45 -14.41 5.70 -13.59
N TYR A 46 -13.65 4.62 -13.44
CA TYR A 46 -13.97 3.33 -14.05
C TYR A 46 -15.31 2.79 -13.52
N ILE A 47 -15.50 2.74 -12.20
CA ILE A 47 -16.71 2.26 -11.52
C ILE A 47 -17.92 3.08 -11.97
N LYS A 48 -17.81 4.43 -11.95
CA LYS A 48 -18.87 5.33 -12.45
C LYS A 48 -19.36 4.92 -13.84
N LYS A 49 -18.40 4.76 -14.75
CA LYS A 49 -18.73 4.40 -16.15
C LYS A 49 -19.29 3.00 -16.28
N ARG A 50 -18.69 2.04 -15.54
CA ARG A 50 -19.03 0.61 -15.67
C ARG A 50 -20.36 0.26 -15.04
N MET A 51 -20.68 0.91 -13.92
CA MET A 51 -21.94 0.73 -13.19
C MET A 51 -23.02 1.76 -13.58
N GLU A 52 -22.70 2.73 -14.45
CA GLU A 52 -23.59 3.82 -14.90
C GLU A 52 -24.16 4.66 -13.73
N LEU A 53 -23.30 4.93 -12.70
CA LEU A 53 -23.73 5.63 -11.49
C LEU A 53 -23.89 7.14 -11.70
N ASP A 54 -24.93 7.71 -11.10
CA ASP A 54 -25.12 9.16 -11.00
C ASP A 54 -24.41 9.72 -9.75
N LEU A 55 -23.14 9.34 -9.60
CA LEU A 55 -22.22 9.83 -8.55
C LEU A 55 -20.97 10.38 -9.22
N SER A 56 -20.33 11.34 -8.58
CA SER A 56 -18.96 11.74 -8.98
C SER A 56 -17.94 10.65 -8.63
N PRO A 57 -16.79 10.58 -9.31
CA PRO A 57 -15.73 9.66 -8.92
C PRO A 57 -15.29 9.81 -7.47
N ALA A 58 -15.28 11.03 -6.93
CA ALA A 58 -14.93 11.29 -5.54
C ALA A 58 -15.96 10.72 -4.56
N GLU A 59 -17.26 10.85 -4.84
CA GLU A 59 -18.32 10.25 -4.01
C GLU A 59 -18.23 8.73 -4.02
N ILE A 60 -17.91 8.11 -5.15
CA ILE A 60 -17.68 6.66 -5.25
C ILE A 60 -16.49 6.25 -4.38
N VAL A 61 -15.39 7.00 -4.42
CA VAL A 61 -14.21 6.74 -3.58
C VAL A 61 -14.56 6.83 -2.10
N GLU A 62 -15.36 7.82 -1.69
CA GLU A 62 -15.80 7.92 -0.29
C GLU A 62 -16.67 6.73 0.13
N GLU A 63 -17.61 6.26 -0.71
CA GLU A 63 -18.41 5.08 -0.40
C GLU A 63 -17.55 3.79 -0.30
N LEU A 64 -16.55 3.65 -1.15
CA LEU A 64 -15.60 2.54 -1.06
C LEU A 64 -14.76 2.63 0.20
N LEU A 65 -14.24 3.81 0.54
CA LEU A 65 -13.47 4.04 1.76
C LEU A 65 -14.30 3.71 3.01
N ASP A 66 -15.57 4.13 3.06
CA ASP A 66 -16.48 3.77 4.17
C ASP A 66 -16.56 2.25 4.36
N GLY A 67 -16.74 1.51 3.28
CA GLY A 67 -16.87 0.05 3.35
C GLY A 67 -15.57 -0.66 3.70
N VAL A 68 -14.43 -0.20 3.18
CA VAL A 68 -13.13 -0.82 3.46
C VAL A 68 -12.62 -0.47 4.85
N VAL A 69 -12.79 0.78 5.30
CA VAL A 69 -12.46 1.21 6.67
C VAL A 69 -13.22 0.40 7.70
N ALA A 70 -14.54 0.24 7.52
CA ALA A 70 -15.36 -0.57 8.44
C ALA A 70 -14.83 -2.02 8.58
N ARG A 71 -14.38 -2.63 7.48
CA ARG A 71 -13.80 -3.99 7.53
C ARG A 71 -12.44 -4.04 8.22
N VAL A 72 -11.60 -3.02 7.99
CA VAL A 72 -10.29 -2.92 8.64
C VAL A 72 -10.43 -2.64 10.13
N GLU A 73 -11.41 -1.84 10.56
CA GLU A 73 -11.73 -1.61 11.97
C GLU A 73 -12.22 -2.90 12.66
N GLU A 74 -12.89 -3.79 11.93
CA GLU A 74 -13.29 -5.10 12.45
C GLU A 74 -12.11 -6.07 12.56
N ALA A 75 -11.24 -6.12 11.53
CA ALA A 75 -10.03 -6.94 11.52
C ALA A 75 -9.00 -6.42 10.50
N VAL A 76 -7.76 -6.21 10.94
CA VAL A 76 -6.64 -5.89 10.05
C VAL A 76 -6.04 -7.18 9.50
N PRO A 77 -6.06 -7.41 8.18
CA PRO A 77 -5.58 -8.65 7.56
C PRO A 77 -4.06 -8.62 7.37
N TRP A 78 -3.28 -8.73 8.45
CA TRP A 78 -1.82 -8.68 8.40
C TRP A 78 -1.23 -9.78 7.53
N ARG A 79 -0.29 -9.41 6.68
CA ARG A 79 0.53 -10.40 5.96
C ARG A 79 1.54 -11.06 6.90
N ALA A 80 1.83 -12.33 6.64
CA ALA A 80 2.73 -13.14 7.45
C ALA A 80 4.12 -12.48 7.62
N GLY A 81 4.53 -12.23 8.85
CA GLY A 81 5.79 -11.62 9.23
C GLY A 81 5.80 -10.09 9.23
N ALA A 82 4.76 -9.42 8.72
CA ALA A 82 4.75 -7.97 8.61
C ALA A 82 4.69 -7.29 9.98
N ARG A 83 3.77 -7.73 10.83
CA ARG A 83 3.60 -7.15 12.18
C ARG A 83 4.79 -7.45 13.09
N GLU A 84 5.30 -8.67 13.00
CA GLU A 84 6.49 -9.12 13.76
C GLU A 84 7.73 -8.30 13.38
N LEU A 85 7.97 -8.10 12.08
CA LEU A 85 9.10 -7.29 11.61
C LEU A 85 8.97 -5.83 12.04
N LEU A 86 7.78 -5.23 11.92
CA LEU A 86 7.54 -3.85 12.35
C LEU A 86 7.76 -3.68 13.86
N THR A 87 7.31 -4.64 14.66
CA THR A 87 7.53 -4.64 16.12
C THR A 87 9.02 -4.71 16.44
N GLU A 88 9.76 -5.60 15.78
CA GLU A 88 11.21 -5.71 15.99
C GLU A 88 11.97 -4.43 15.57
N LEU A 89 11.58 -3.83 14.43
CA LEU A 89 12.14 -2.56 13.97
C LEU A 89 11.92 -1.43 14.99
N HIS A 90 10.68 -1.34 15.50
CA HIS A 90 10.32 -0.37 16.54
C HIS A 90 11.14 -0.58 17.82
N ASP A 91 11.22 -1.80 18.35
CA ASP A 91 11.94 -2.14 19.59
C ASP A 91 13.44 -1.87 19.49
N ARG A 92 13.99 -1.96 18.29
CA ARG A 92 15.40 -1.66 18.00
C ARG A 92 15.66 -0.19 17.63
N GLY A 93 14.64 0.66 17.61
CA GLY A 93 14.75 2.08 17.29
C GLY A 93 15.12 2.35 15.83
N VAL A 94 14.81 1.44 14.92
CA VAL A 94 15.03 1.65 13.47
C VAL A 94 13.95 2.59 12.95
N ARG A 95 14.38 3.71 12.35
CA ARG A 95 13.43 4.69 11.79
C ARG A 95 12.74 4.12 10.57
N CYS A 96 11.42 4.03 10.60
CA CYS A 96 10.58 3.55 9.51
C CYS A 96 9.71 4.67 8.93
N GLY A 97 9.52 4.65 7.62
CA GLY A 97 8.54 5.48 6.90
C GLY A 97 7.50 4.60 6.22
N LEU A 98 6.23 4.90 6.39
CA LEU A 98 5.17 4.32 5.59
C LEU A 98 4.97 5.14 4.33
N VAL A 99 5.00 4.50 3.16
CA VAL A 99 4.75 5.14 1.85
C VAL A 99 3.67 4.36 1.13
N THR A 100 2.49 4.95 1.00
CA THR A 100 1.32 4.32 0.38
C THR A 100 0.58 5.28 -0.54
N MET A 101 -0.18 4.76 -1.52
CA MET A 101 -1.12 5.56 -2.31
C MET A 101 -2.53 5.55 -1.73
N SER A 102 -2.76 4.78 -0.68
CA SER A 102 -3.98 4.81 0.11
C SER A 102 -4.10 6.14 0.86
N TYR A 103 -5.32 6.57 1.12
CA TYR A 103 -5.60 7.84 1.80
C TYR A 103 -5.46 7.69 3.32
N GLU A 104 -5.14 8.79 4.01
CA GLU A 104 -4.91 8.83 5.45
C GLU A 104 -6.06 8.18 6.23
N ARG A 105 -7.32 8.42 5.82
CA ARG A 105 -8.52 7.84 6.45
C ARG A 105 -8.49 6.31 6.51
N PHE A 106 -7.95 5.66 5.50
CA PHE A 106 -7.82 4.20 5.44
C PHE A 106 -6.58 3.70 6.18
N VAL A 107 -5.52 4.49 6.20
CA VAL A 107 -4.26 4.15 6.87
C VAL A 107 -4.40 4.19 8.39
N ALA A 108 -5.13 5.16 8.92
CA ALA A 108 -5.23 5.42 10.36
C ALA A 108 -5.65 4.21 11.22
N PRO A 109 -6.71 3.45 10.90
CA PRO A 109 -7.11 2.29 11.69
C PRO A 109 -6.06 1.15 11.67
N ILE A 110 -5.30 0.99 10.57
CA ILE A 110 -4.23 0.00 10.48
C ILE A 110 -3.08 0.38 11.40
N LEU A 111 -2.69 1.67 11.41
CA LEU A 111 -1.63 2.16 12.28
C LEU A 111 -2.00 2.10 13.75
N ALA A 112 -3.27 2.21 14.10
CA ALA A 112 -3.76 2.13 15.47
C ALA A 112 -3.51 0.74 16.13
N GLU A 113 -3.29 -0.31 15.34
CA GLU A 113 -2.92 -1.64 15.84
C GLU A 113 -1.43 -1.83 16.12
N LEU A 114 -0.60 -0.86 15.75
CA LEU A 114 0.85 -0.90 15.95
C LEU A 114 1.24 -0.06 17.19
N PRO A 115 2.40 -0.34 17.80
CA PRO A 115 2.96 0.52 18.83
C PRO A 115 3.03 1.98 18.32
N PRO A 116 2.77 2.98 19.19
CA PRO A 116 2.96 4.38 18.83
C PRO A 116 4.37 4.62 18.25
N GLU A 117 4.47 5.50 17.25
CA GLU A 117 5.75 5.85 16.63
C GLU A 117 6.44 4.71 15.85
N THR A 118 5.76 3.58 15.57
CA THR A 118 6.29 2.54 14.66
C THR A 118 6.75 3.13 13.33
N PHE A 119 5.99 4.09 12.81
CA PHE A 119 6.41 4.89 11.67
C PHE A 119 6.73 6.32 12.09
N THR A 120 7.98 6.74 11.89
CA THR A 120 8.42 8.13 12.12
C THR A 120 7.80 9.09 11.10
N VAL A 121 7.50 8.58 9.90
CA VAL A 121 6.92 9.34 8.77
C VAL A 121 5.85 8.49 8.10
N VAL A 122 4.74 9.13 7.76
CA VAL A 122 3.66 8.54 6.95
C VAL A 122 3.43 9.44 5.74
N VAL A 123 3.53 8.87 4.54
CA VAL A 123 3.25 9.55 3.26
C VAL A 123 2.12 8.78 2.58
N THR A 124 0.98 9.44 2.44
CA THR A 124 -0.24 8.90 1.83
C THR A 124 -0.50 9.47 0.44
N GLY A 125 -1.38 8.84 -0.33
CA GLY A 125 -1.66 9.24 -1.71
C GLY A 125 -2.27 10.63 -1.85
N ASP A 126 -3.01 11.09 -0.84
CA ASP A 126 -3.62 12.41 -0.76
C ASP A 126 -2.64 13.54 -0.35
N GLN A 127 -1.39 13.20 0.01
CA GLN A 127 -0.36 14.14 0.45
C GLN A 127 0.72 14.42 -0.61
N VAL A 128 0.71 13.74 -1.74
CA VAL A 128 1.73 13.88 -2.80
C VAL A 128 1.15 14.46 -4.08
N GLY A 129 1.96 15.23 -4.79
CA GLY A 129 1.57 15.80 -6.09
C GLY A 129 1.62 14.77 -7.21
N GLN A 130 2.56 13.81 -7.14
CA GLN A 130 2.73 12.74 -8.10
C GLN A 130 2.87 11.40 -7.36
N GLY A 131 1.85 10.55 -7.49
CA GLY A 131 1.84 9.22 -6.88
C GLY A 131 2.79 8.23 -7.57
N LYS A 132 2.95 7.04 -6.98
CA LYS A 132 3.69 5.93 -7.61
C LYS A 132 3.15 5.66 -9.03
N PRO A 133 3.96 5.42 -10.05
CA PRO A 133 5.39 5.05 -10.01
C PRO A 133 6.37 6.24 -9.97
N HIS A 134 5.92 7.50 -9.83
CA HIS A 134 6.82 8.64 -9.66
C HIS A 134 7.62 8.47 -8.36
N PRO A 135 8.92 8.89 -8.29
CA PRO A 135 9.76 8.72 -7.10
C PRO A 135 9.39 9.66 -5.92
N GLU A 136 8.55 10.67 -6.16
CA GLU A 136 8.20 11.69 -5.17
C GLU A 136 7.80 11.13 -3.80
N PRO A 137 6.92 10.10 -3.66
CA PRO A 137 6.51 9.61 -2.35
C PRO A 137 7.68 9.09 -1.51
N TYR A 138 8.61 8.35 -2.14
CA TYR A 138 9.80 7.82 -1.46
C TYR A 138 10.83 8.90 -1.15
N LEU A 139 11.02 9.87 -2.05
CA LEU A 139 11.89 11.02 -1.81
C LEU A 139 11.37 11.89 -0.67
N THR A 140 10.05 12.10 -0.61
CA THR A 140 9.39 12.82 0.49
C THR A 140 9.61 12.13 1.82
N ALA A 141 9.40 10.81 1.87
CA ALA A 141 9.62 10.02 3.09
C ALA A 141 11.09 10.05 3.53
N ALA A 142 12.05 9.85 2.61
CA ALA A 142 13.47 9.88 2.91
C ALA A 142 13.93 11.26 3.45
N ALA A 143 13.45 12.35 2.83
CA ALA A 143 13.73 13.71 3.28
C ALA A 143 13.17 13.97 4.69
N ALA A 144 11.94 13.54 4.98
CA ALA A 144 11.32 13.69 6.29
C ALA A 144 12.01 12.83 7.37
N LEU A 145 12.54 11.64 7.00
CA LEU A 145 13.38 10.80 7.87
C LEU A 145 14.80 11.40 8.09
N GLY A 146 15.20 12.41 7.30
CA GLY A 146 16.53 12.98 7.35
C GLY A 146 17.63 12.04 6.84
N VAL A 147 17.34 11.20 5.84
CA VAL A 147 18.25 10.22 5.24
C VAL A 147 18.26 10.34 3.71
N ARG A 148 19.29 9.77 3.06
CA ARG A 148 19.30 9.65 1.61
C ARG A 148 18.47 8.42 1.22
N ALA A 149 17.65 8.54 0.18
CA ALA A 149 16.89 7.39 -0.33
C ALA A 149 17.81 6.20 -0.72
N ALA A 150 19.04 6.48 -1.17
CA ALA A 150 20.02 5.45 -1.51
C ALA A 150 20.51 4.62 -0.30
N ASP A 151 20.30 5.10 0.92
CA ASP A 151 20.64 4.41 2.16
C ASP A 151 19.41 3.69 2.76
N CYS A 152 18.29 3.66 2.03
CA CYS A 152 17.04 3.06 2.47
C CYS A 152 16.77 1.72 1.78
N LEU A 153 16.18 0.81 2.55
CA LEU A 153 15.51 -0.38 2.03
C LEU A 153 14.02 -0.09 1.97
N ALA A 154 13.43 -0.14 0.78
CA ALA A 154 11.98 -0.11 0.60
C ALA A 154 11.46 -1.55 0.50
N ILE A 155 10.30 -1.83 1.09
CA ILE A 155 9.62 -3.13 0.97
C ILE A 155 8.36 -2.91 0.15
N GLU A 156 8.22 -3.67 -0.94
CA GLU A 156 7.17 -3.47 -1.93
C GLU A 156 6.65 -4.79 -2.50
N ASP A 157 5.41 -4.77 -3.02
CA ASP A 157 4.72 -5.93 -3.58
C ASP A 157 4.29 -5.72 -5.04
N SER A 158 4.43 -4.51 -5.57
CA SER A 158 3.90 -4.11 -6.88
C SER A 158 4.97 -3.55 -7.82
N ASN A 159 4.74 -3.68 -9.14
CA ASN A 159 5.60 -3.07 -10.15
C ASN A 159 5.66 -1.55 -10.03
N THR A 160 4.52 -0.92 -9.74
CA THR A 160 4.36 0.52 -9.59
C THR A 160 5.16 1.04 -8.40
N GLY A 161 5.02 0.37 -7.24
CA GLY A 161 5.74 0.73 -6.03
C GLY A 161 7.23 0.44 -6.12
N ALA A 162 7.61 -0.74 -6.61
CA ALA A 162 9.01 -1.11 -6.79
C ALA A 162 9.74 -0.15 -7.75
N LYS A 163 9.07 0.29 -8.83
CA LYS A 163 9.63 1.29 -9.75
C LYS A 163 9.80 2.65 -9.05
N SER A 164 8.81 3.11 -8.30
CA SER A 164 8.87 4.37 -7.55
C SER A 164 10.05 4.40 -6.57
N ALA A 165 10.21 3.34 -5.78
CA ALA A 165 11.31 3.23 -4.81
C ALA A 165 12.67 3.13 -5.50
N GLU A 166 12.79 2.35 -6.57
CA GLU A 166 14.02 2.19 -7.35
C GLU A 166 14.44 3.52 -8.02
N GLU A 167 13.49 4.27 -8.59
CA GLU A 167 13.75 5.59 -9.19
C GLU A 167 14.11 6.66 -8.14
N ALA A 168 13.62 6.52 -6.91
CA ALA A 168 14.06 7.34 -5.78
C ALA A 168 15.50 7.01 -5.32
N GLY A 169 16.04 5.85 -5.74
CA GLY A 169 17.37 5.36 -5.41
C GLY A 169 17.42 4.32 -4.29
N CYS A 170 16.30 3.90 -3.75
CA CYS A 170 16.25 2.87 -2.70
C CYS A 170 16.70 1.51 -3.23
N THR A 171 17.22 0.65 -2.35
CA THR A 171 17.16 -0.80 -2.56
C THR A 171 15.73 -1.25 -2.29
N VAL A 172 15.22 -2.19 -3.09
CA VAL A 172 13.83 -2.65 -2.98
C VAL A 172 13.80 -4.13 -2.64
N LEU A 173 13.30 -4.47 -1.46
CA LEU A 173 12.89 -5.84 -1.14
C LEU A 173 11.49 -6.06 -1.69
N VAL A 174 11.39 -6.89 -2.71
CA VAL A 174 10.11 -7.28 -3.30
C VAL A 174 9.55 -8.50 -2.58
N VAL A 175 8.33 -8.37 -2.08
CA VAL A 175 7.55 -9.46 -1.47
C VAL A 175 6.22 -9.54 -2.20
N GLU A 176 6.20 -10.27 -3.31
CA GLU A 176 5.03 -10.38 -4.20
C GLU A 176 3.76 -10.79 -3.45
N ASN A 177 2.63 -10.24 -3.90
CA ASN A 177 1.31 -10.60 -3.43
C ASN A 177 0.48 -11.14 -4.61
N HIS A 178 -0.46 -10.36 -5.13
CA HIS A 178 -1.38 -10.82 -6.17
C HIS A 178 -0.81 -10.77 -7.60
N VAL A 179 0.21 -9.93 -7.83
CA VAL A 179 0.78 -9.69 -9.16
C VAL A 179 2.29 -9.91 -9.14
N PRO A 180 2.87 -10.64 -10.13
CA PRO A 180 4.33 -10.76 -10.26
C PRO A 180 5.00 -9.40 -10.48
N VAL A 181 6.14 -9.20 -9.81
CA VAL A 181 6.96 -7.99 -9.96
C VAL A 181 8.15 -8.28 -10.86
N LEU A 182 8.36 -7.42 -11.85
CA LEU A 182 9.46 -7.57 -12.80
C LEU A 182 10.82 -7.36 -12.11
N PRO A 183 11.88 -8.07 -12.54
CA PRO A 183 13.24 -7.82 -12.07
C PRO A 183 13.68 -6.37 -12.33
N GLY A 184 14.56 -5.85 -11.46
CA GLY A 184 15.14 -4.51 -11.56
C GLY A 184 16.58 -4.48 -11.04
N ARG A 185 17.25 -3.33 -11.18
CA ARG A 185 18.68 -3.21 -10.83
C ARG A 185 18.93 -3.24 -9.33
N ARG A 186 17.97 -2.77 -8.54
CA ARG A 186 18.06 -2.63 -7.08
C ARG A 186 16.96 -3.42 -6.37
N ARG A 187 16.53 -4.54 -6.96
CA ARG A 187 15.43 -5.39 -6.45
C ARG A 187 15.95 -6.72 -5.98
N VAL A 188 15.64 -7.03 -4.74
CA VAL A 188 15.88 -8.34 -4.10
C VAL A 188 14.53 -8.97 -3.83
N PHE A 189 14.37 -10.26 -4.06
CA PHE A 189 13.07 -10.94 -3.99
C PHE A 189 13.02 -11.90 -2.81
N ARG A 190 11.89 -11.87 -2.10
CA ARG A 190 11.48 -12.87 -1.12
C ARG A 190 10.01 -13.22 -1.31
N THR A 191 9.63 -14.41 -0.91
CA THR A 191 8.23 -14.89 -1.02
C THR A 191 7.37 -14.44 0.16
N THR A 192 7.99 -14.07 1.29
CA THR A 192 7.29 -13.69 2.53
C THR A 192 8.20 -12.85 3.43
N LEU A 193 7.60 -12.05 4.30
CA LEU A 193 8.29 -11.37 5.41
C LEU A 193 8.45 -12.29 6.63
N ALA A 194 7.75 -13.44 6.67
CA ALA A 194 7.85 -14.37 7.79
C ALA A 194 9.29 -14.87 7.96
N GLY A 195 9.80 -14.76 9.18
CA GLY A 195 11.16 -15.14 9.53
C GLY A 195 12.26 -14.17 9.06
N LEU A 196 11.90 -13.01 8.50
CA LEU A 196 12.83 -11.93 8.26
C LEU A 196 13.03 -11.15 9.57
N SER A 197 14.28 -10.98 9.96
CA SER A 197 14.69 -10.22 11.16
C SER A 197 15.38 -8.90 10.77
N VAL A 198 15.48 -7.98 11.72
CA VAL A 198 16.22 -6.71 11.52
C VAL A 198 17.70 -6.98 11.16
N GLU A 199 18.28 -8.07 11.65
CA GLU A 199 19.67 -8.46 11.39
C GLU A 199 19.92 -8.87 9.93
N ASP A 200 18.90 -9.34 9.24
CA ASP A 200 18.96 -9.72 7.81
C ASP A 200 18.97 -8.51 6.87
N LEU A 201 18.38 -7.38 7.28
CA LEU A 201 18.12 -6.24 6.41
C LEU A 201 19.39 -5.60 5.81
N PRO A 202 20.50 -5.41 6.56
CA PRO A 202 21.71 -4.84 5.98
C PRO A 202 22.28 -5.68 4.83
N GLY A 203 22.13 -7.00 4.87
CA GLY A 203 22.57 -7.92 3.82
C GLY A 203 21.76 -7.84 2.51
N LEU A 204 20.63 -7.14 2.52
CA LEU A 204 19.76 -6.95 1.36
C LEU A 204 20.08 -5.67 0.58
N LEU A 205 20.89 -4.75 1.14
CA LEU A 205 21.25 -3.49 0.48
C LEU A 205 22.19 -3.76 -0.71
N VAL A 206 21.85 -3.26 -1.91
CA VAL A 206 22.58 -3.42 -3.17
C VAL A 206 22.83 -2.09 -3.85
#